data_f5d719f4c70ce30821dee498e1eab7ce
#
_entry.id   f5d719f4c70ce30821dee498e1eab7ce
#
_cell.length_a   1.000
_cell.length_b   1.000
_cell.length_c   1.000
_cell.angle_alpha   90.00
_cell.angle_beta   90.00
_cell.angle_gamma   90.00
#
_symmetry.space_group_name_H-M   'P 1'
#
loop_
_entity.id
_entity.type
_entity.pdbx_description
1 polymer ?
#
loop_
_entity_poly.entity_id
_entity_poly.type
_entity_poly.pdbx_seq_one_letter_code
_entity_poly.pdbx_strand_id
1 'polypeptide(L)'
;MKLIGKIFILSIGILLLASCQIKAQTTYYLDAENGSDSNKGTSKSQPWKTLFQISSTVLKPGDVVKFKKGSRFNGHFVVNGSGSKKKPIVIGSYASGELPILSGEVGEEKGGDYQEAVLILNNDNIIVENIEIQNNRLNSKQGVRDQDAYGIYVLNNGNKSLENFVFRNIIFKNIYAALPVLKEKGENAFNGLEVSALRFFSTRNTKKSIKNIKNTLIENCHFSNLQRLGVHIKHAGGVSEVGTDKTNSNVDFVLRDNEFHNTGGTCILPIRTYNCLIEKNIFDRPGDNSDPRMANRGSSVWTWRCHNTIIQYNDCLHIRGYLDSHGVHIDHENVNTFIQYNYMEDCEGGFVEILGGNKNSVYRFNISVNDGWRENLKWKTSNHTLWINEVVPKGKHRADGNYIYNNTIYIDNPYATSIDIDGKNNFIYNNIFTGINGAKIGAKQVLVKNNDTPLFMKNNLYEGQINIRFKSLDSNPIDGSTHFTNPKAGNKYGFQLKANSSAINNGVAKLGPPIPGAGKGIFKNISKYPTVDFYGNPVDLAKGTPNIGACNAKK
;
A
#
# COMPACT_ATOMS: atom_id res chain seq x y z
N MET A 1 -97.38 1.77 -3.64
CA MET A 1 -96.25 1.68 -4.62
C MET A 1 -95.00 2.35 -3.99
N LYS A 2 -93.93 1.59 -3.82
CA LYS A 2 -92.82 1.94 -2.95
C LYS A 2 -91.77 2.79 -3.71
N LEU A 3 -91.44 3.92 -3.08
CA LEU A 3 -90.32 4.77 -3.50
C LEU A 3 -89.06 4.33 -2.73
N ILE A 4 -88.03 3.92 -3.44
CA ILE A 4 -86.76 3.54 -2.83
C ILE A 4 -85.81 4.72 -2.99
N GLY A 5 -85.43 5.36 -1.86
CA GLY A 5 -84.42 6.40 -1.82
C GLY A 5 -82.99 5.79 -1.79
N LYS A 6 -82.13 6.22 -2.68
CA LYS A 6 -80.72 5.89 -2.68
C LYS A 6 -79.95 6.89 -1.79
N ILE A 7 -79.40 6.43 -0.71
CA ILE A 7 -78.46 7.18 0.12
C ILE A 7 -77.06 7.06 -0.51
N PHE A 8 -76.48 8.20 -0.94
CA PHE A 8 -75.07 8.27 -1.40
C PHE A 8 -74.22 8.55 -0.15
N ILE A 9 -73.42 7.57 0.25
CA ILE A 9 -72.40 7.74 1.27
C ILE A 9 -71.15 8.27 0.59
N LEU A 10 -70.80 9.53 0.87
CA LEU A 10 -69.58 10.16 0.39
C LEU A 10 -68.46 9.79 1.37
N SER A 11 -67.64 8.80 1.02
CA SER A 11 -66.45 8.43 1.79
C SER A 11 -65.31 9.40 1.46
N ILE A 12 -65.02 10.35 2.38
CA ILE A 12 -63.84 11.20 2.33
C ILE A 12 -62.62 10.34 2.72
N GLY A 13 -61.87 9.87 1.75
CA GLY A 13 -60.58 9.24 1.96
C GLY A 13 -59.55 10.30 2.36
N ILE A 14 -59.19 10.36 3.65
CA ILE A 14 -58.05 11.14 4.11
C ILE A 14 -56.77 10.44 3.61
N LEU A 15 -56.21 10.94 2.52
CA LEU A 15 -54.86 10.57 2.09
C LEU A 15 -53.87 11.17 3.10
N LEU A 16 -53.41 10.37 4.06
CA LEU A 16 -52.21 10.65 4.85
C LEU A 16 -51.01 10.63 3.93
N LEU A 17 -50.70 11.77 3.32
CA LEU A 17 -49.39 12.04 2.74
C LEU A 17 -48.38 12.03 3.90
N ALA A 18 -47.81 10.87 4.18
CA ALA A 18 -46.58 10.79 4.96
C ALA A 18 -45.53 11.59 4.18
N SER A 19 -45.41 12.88 4.45
CA SER A 19 -44.30 13.68 4.00
C SER A 19 -43.04 13.07 4.62
N CYS A 20 -42.38 12.20 3.88
CA CYS A 20 -41.01 11.81 4.16
C CYS A 20 -40.20 13.12 4.08
N GLN A 21 -40.08 13.83 5.19
CA GLN A 21 -39.19 14.98 5.28
C GLN A 21 -37.78 14.43 5.00
N ILE A 22 -37.34 14.56 3.78
CA ILE A 22 -35.93 14.42 3.42
C ILE A 22 -35.22 15.49 4.24
N LYS A 23 -34.75 15.11 5.43
CA LYS A 23 -33.93 16.01 6.24
C LYS A 23 -32.83 16.54 5.34
N ALA A 24 -32.79 17.87 5.21
CA ALA A 24 -31.77 18.54 4.41
C ALA A 24 -30.38 18.19 4.97
N GLN A 25 -29.42 18.02 4.07
CA GLN A 25 -28.01 17.89 4.37
C GLN A 25 -27.59 19.05 5.28
N THR A 26 -26.93 18.76 6.41
CA THR A 26 -26.38 19.78 7.30
C THR A 26 -24.89 19.96 7.01
N THR A 27 -24.45 21.21 6.90
CA THR A 27 -23.04 21.55 6.86
C THR A 27 -22.62 22.18 8.18
N TYR A 28 -21.61 21.59 8.83
CA TYR A 28 -21.00 22.10 10.05
C TYR A 28 -19.69 22.81 9.72
N TYR A 29 -19.46 23.95 10.35
CA TYR A 29 -18.27 24.79 10.13
C TYR A 29 -17.50 24.94 11.43
N LEU A 30 -16.17 24.81 11.32
CA LEU A 30 -15.23 25.01 12.43
C LEU A 30 -14.19 26.06 12.05
N ASP A 31 -13.89 26.97 12.98
CA ASP A 31 -12.83 27.99 12.88
C ASP A 31 -12.14 28.10 14.23
N ALA A 32 -10.89 27.63 14.34
CA ALA A 32 -10.18 27.59 15.61
C ALA A 32 -9.83 28.98 16.16
N GLU A 33 -9.79 30.00 15.32
CA GLU A 33 -9.45 31.36 15.72
C GLU A 33 -10.70 32.16 16.12
N ASN A 34 -11.69 32.25 15.21
CA ASN A 34 -12.83 33.14 15.33
C ASN A 34 -14.14 32.42 15.67
N GLY A 35 -14.11 31.09 15.86
CA GLY A 35 -15.27 30.30 16.26
C GLY A 35 -15.58 30.41 17.75
N SER A 36 -16.77 29.92 18.13
CA SER A 36 -17.18 29.73 19.52
C SER A 36 -18.03 28.47 19.65
N ASP A 37 -17.76 27.67 20.68
CA ASP A 37 -18.52 26.44 20.92
C ASP A 37 -19.95 26.71 21.40
N SER A 38 -20.28 27.96 21.72
CA SER A 38 -21.67 28.42 21.97
C SER A 38 -22.45 28.70 20.67
N ASN A 39 -21.80 28.76 19.52
CA ASN A 39 -22.41 28.95 18.22
C ASN A 39 -23.21 27.70 17.79
N LYS A 40 -24.06 27.85 16.77
CA LYS A 40 -24.81 26.73 16.18
C LYS A 40 -23.93 25.82 15.32
N GLY A 41 -22.79 26.30 14.81
CA GLY A 41 -21.88 25.57 13.94
C GLY A 41 -22.37 25.32 12.51
N THR A 42 -23.57 25.78 12.15
CA THR A 42 -24.23 25.46 10.86
C THR A 42 -24.10 26.55 9.80
N SER A 43 -23.34 27.60 10.08
CA SER A 43 -23.02 28.66 9.11
C SER A 43 -21.57 29.13 9.25
N LYS A 44 -21.01 29.71 8.18
CA LYS A 44 -19.68 30.28 8.19
C LYS A 44 -19.52 31.48 9.14
N SER A 45 -20.61 32.17 9.46
CA SER A 45 -20.63 33.31 10.38
C SER A 45 -20.78 32.92 11.85
N GLN A 46 -21.12 31.66 12.13
CA GLN A 46 -21.29 31.13 13.48
C GLN A 46 -20.62 29.73 13.58
N PRO A 47 -19.30 29.63 13.30
CA PRO A 47 -18.59 28.36 13.35
C PRO A 47 -18.31 27.93 14.80
N TRP A 48 -18.14 26.65 15.03
CA TRP A 48 -17.60 26.11 16.29
C TRP A 48 -16.09 26.38 16.37
N LYS A 49 -15.58 26.44 17.59
CA LYS A 49 -14.14 26.70 17.83
C LYS A 49 -13.33 25.41 17.95
N THR A 50 -13.83 24.43 18.66
CA THR A 50 -13.07 23.22 19.01
C THR A 50 -13.65 21.95 18.41
N LEU A 51 -12.86 20.87 18.45
CA LEU A 51 -13.30 19.54 18.01
C LEU A 51 -14.38 18.91 18.91
N PHE A 52 -14.61 19.48 20.12
CA PHE A 52 -15.55 18.91 21.10
C PHE A 52 -16.97 18.86 20.57
N GLN A 53 -17.47 19.95 19.99
CA GLN A 53 -18.85 20.03 19.50
C GLN A 53 -19.12 19.05 18.36
N ILE A 54 -18.21 19.00 17.39
CA ILE A 54 -18.38 18.10 16.24
C ILE A 54 -18.21 16.63 16.64
N SER A 55 -17.32 16.30 17.57
CA SER A 55 -17.14 14.93 18.07
C SER A 55 -18.36 14.44 18.87
N SER A 56 -19.10 15.35 19.51
CA SER A 56 -20.32 15.05 20.23
C SER A 56 -21.56 15.02 19.33
N THR A 57 -21.45 15.51 18.09
CA THR A 57 -22.57 15.61 17.14
C THR A 57 -22.77 14.29 16.40
N VAL A 58 -23.99 13.74 16.43
CA VAL A 58 -24.34 12.57 15.63
C VAL A 58 -24.60 12.98 14.18
N LEU A 59 -23.65 12.70 13.32
CA LEU A 59 -23.71 12.96 11.87
C LEU A 59 -24.69 12.01 11.18
N LYS A 60 -25.36 12.50 10.15
CA LYS A 60 -26.35 11.77 9.34
C LYS A 60 -25.86 11.59 7.90
N PRO A 61 -26.45 10.65 7.16
CA PRO A 61 -26.14 10.50 5.75
C PRO A 61 -26.28 11.80 4.94
N GLY A 62 -25.17 12.24 4.34
CA GLY A 62 -25.07 13.45 3.56
C GLY A 62 -24.55 14.67 4.33
N ASP A 63 -24.36 14.59 5.65
CA ASP A 63 -23.80 15.71 6.41
C ASP A 63 -22.36 16.01 6.00
N VAL A 64 -21.98 17.28 6.12
CA VAL A 64 -20.66 17.79 5.73
C VAL A 64 -20.02 18.51 6.91
N VAL A 65 -18.77 18.18 7.21
CA VAL A 65 -17.95 18.88 8.21
C VAL A 65 -16.86 19.68 7.50
N LYS A 66 -16.79 20.96 7.76
CA LYS A 66 -15.86 21.89 7.10
C LYS A 66 -14.98 22.60 8.11
N PHE A 67 -13.67 22.34 8.03
CA PHE A 67 -12.63 23.02 8.79
C PHE A 67 -12.11 24.23 8.02
N LYS A 68 -11.94 25.37 8.67
CA LYS A 68 -11.43 26.58 8.02
C LYS A 68 -9.95 26.39 7.68
N LYS A 69 -9.59 26.68 6.44
CA LYS A 69 -8.20 26.73 5.99
C LYS A 69 -7.41 27.77 6.79
N GLY A 70 -6.13 27.46 7.06
CA GLY A 70 -5.26 28.24 7.95
C GLY A 70 -5.41 27.96 9.43
N SER A 71 -6.46 27.23 9.87
CA SER A 71 -6.68 26.88 11.28
C SER A 71 -5.96 25.61 11.71
N ARG A 72 -5.50 25.57 12.97
CA ARG A 72 -5.01 24.34 13.63
C ARG A 72 -5.98 23.93 14.74
N PHE A 73 -6.41 22.68 14.71
CA PHE A 73 -7.29 22.07 15.71
C PHE A 73 -6.51 20.99 16.47
N ASN A 74 -6.18 21.26 17.70
CA ASN A 74 -5.53 20.29 18.60
C ASN A 74 -6.60 19.56 19.42
N GLY A 75 -6.53 18.23 19.45
CA GLY A 75 -7.47 17.38 20.16
C GLY A 75 -7.78 16.08 19.44
N HIS A 76 -8.95 15.52 19.70
CA HIS A 76 -9.40 14.24 19.19
C HIS A 76 -10.73 14.42 18.45
N PHE A 77 -10.69 14.27 17.14
CA PHE A 77 -11.89 14.30 16.33
C PHE A 77 -12.47 12.89 16.19
N VAL A 78 -13.58 12.64 16.88
CA VAL A 78 -14.35 11.39 16.74
C VAL A 78 -15.44 11.59 15.70
N VAL A 79 -15.41 10.82 14.63
CA VAL A 79 -16.46 10.83 13.61
C VAL A 79 -17.63 9.99 14.13
N ASN A 80 -18.66 10.65 14.63
CA ASN A 80 -19.81 10.01 15.26
C ASN A 80 -21.00 9.92 14.30
N GLY A 81 -21.11 8.83 13.55
CA GLY A 81 -22.18 8.56 12.59
C GLY A 81 -21.69 8.00 11.27
N SER A 82 -22.58 7.37 10.55
CA SER A 82 -22.33 6.79 9.23
C SER A 82 -23.10 7.52 8.15
N GLY A 83 -22.49 7.63 6.98
CA GLY A 83 -23.19 8.04 5.77
C GLY A 83 -24.02 6.91 5.17
N SER A 84 -24.33 7.05 3.89
CA SER A 84 -24.82 5.97 3.04
C SER A 84 -24.10 6.01 1.70
N LYS A 85 -24.14 4.93 0.93
CA LYS A 85 -23.49 4.85 -0.38
C LYS A 85 -23.86 6.01 -1.31
N LYS A 86 -25.10 6.49 -1.27
CA LYS A 86 -25.58 7.62 -2.10
C LYS A 86 -25.40 8.98 -1.42
N LYS A 87 -25.25 9.02 -0.09
CA LYS A 87 -25.09 10.23 0.72
C LYS A 87 -24.00 10.00 1.77
N PRO A 88 -22.73 9.96 1.37
CA PRO A 88 -21.63 9.81 2.33
C PRO A 88 -21.56 11.04 3.26
N ILE A 89 -20.97 10.86 4.44
CA ILE A 89 -20.51 11.98 5.25
C ILE A 89 -19.22 12.50 4.60
N VAL A 90 -19.10 13.82 4.44
CA VAL A 90 -17.91 14.45 3.87
C VAL A 90 -17.22 15.32 4.91
N ILE A 91 -15.93 15.05 5.14
CA ILE A 91 -15.08 15.79 6.07
C ILE A 91 -14.00 16.49 5.23
N GLY A 92 -13.93 17.82 5.27
CA GLY A 92 -12.98 18.57 4.47
C GLY A 92 -12.80 20.01 4.93
N SER A 93 -12.41 20.89 4.04
CA SER A 93 -12.08 22.28 4.37
C SER A 93 -12.96 23.32 3.65
N TYR A 94 -12.89 24.57 4.10
CA TYR A 94 -13.52 25.71 3.44
C TYR A 94 -12.62 26.96 3.51
N ALA A 95 -12.95 27.99 2.78
CA ALA A 95 -12.19 29.23 2.58
C ALA A 95 -10.91 29.00 1.75
N SER A 96 -10.10 30.04 1.60
CA SER A 96 -8.78 30.02 0.93
C SER A 96 -7.65 29.94 1.95
N GLY A 97 -6.46 29.54 1.52
CA GLY A 97 -5.26 29.46 2.36
C GLY A 97 -4.75 28.02 2.50
N GLU A 98 -3.81 27.83 3.43
CA GLU A 98 -3.21 26.54 3.77
C GLU A 98 -4.27 25.55 4.28
N LEU A 99 -4.02 24.25 4.12
CA LEU A 99 -4.93 23.22 4.62
C LEU A 99 -5.11 23.34 6.15
N PRO A 100 -6.31 23.11 6.68
CA PRO A 100 -6.50 23.04 8.11
C PRO A 100 -5.77 21.85 8.69
N ILE A 101 -5.13 22.02 9.84
CA ILE A 101 -4.39 20.98 10.54
C ILE A 101 -5.25 20.40 11.66
N LEU A 102 -5.43 19.08 11.66
CA LEU A 102 -5.98 18.33 12.79
C LEU A 102 -4.84 17.55 13.45
N SER A 103 -4.68 17.71 14.76
CA SER A 103 -3.59 17.09 15.50
C SER A 103 -4.05 16.53 16.84
N GLY A 104 -3.57 15.33 17.19
CA GLY A 104 -3.82 14.71 18.50
C GLY A 104 -3.02 15.33 19.65
N GLU A 105 -2.12 16.27 19.35
CA GLU A 105 -1.25 16.94 20.32
C GLU A 105 -2.05 17.95 21.15
N VAL A 106 -2.11 17.78 22.45
CA VAL A 106 -2.77 18.73 23.37
C VAL A 106 -1.88 19.14 24.55
N GLY A 107 -0.80 18.42 24.79
CA GLY A 107 0.13 18.68 25.87
C GLY A 107 -0.26 18.08 27.22
N GLU A 108 0.71 18.07 28.12
CA GLU A 108 0.58 17.49 29.46
C GLU A 108 -0.53 18.16 30.29
N GLU A 109 -0.63 19.49 30.21
CA GLU A 109 -1.63 20.30 30.93
C GLU A 109 -3.09 19.89 30.63
N LYS A 110 -3.32 19.25 29.47
CA LYS A 110 -4.63 18.72 29.04
C LYS A 110 -4.71 17.19 29.15
N GLY A 111 -3.88 16.58 29.98
CA GLY A 111 -3.88 15.16 30.26
C GLY A 111 -3.19 14.30 29.22
N GLY A 112 -2.25 14.86 28.44
CA GLY A 112 -1.41 14.17 27.48
C GLY A 112 -2.03 13.99 26.09
N ASP A 113 -1.17 13.67 25.12
CA ASP A 113 -1.50 13.63 23.71
C ASP A 113 -2.32 12.39 23.34
N TYR A 114 -3.30 12.57 22.44
CA TYR A 114 -4.17 11.49 21.99
C TYR A 114 -3.44 10.47 21.11
N GLN A 115 -3.93 9.23 21.14
CA GLN A 115 -3.41 8.15 20.30
C GLN A 115 -3.56 8.45 18.80
N GLU A 116 -4.69 9.02 18.42
CA GLU A 116 -5.00 9.44 17.05
C GLU A 116 -5.58 10.86 16.99
N ALA A 117 -5.31 11.56 15.90
CA ALA A 117 -5.93 12.87 15.65
C ALA A 117 -7.40 12.71 15.23
N VAL A 118 -7.71 11.67 14.44
CA VAL A 118 -9.07 11.38 13.96
C VAL A 118 -9.41 9.91 14.17
N LEU A 119 -10.53 9.64 14.83
CA LEU A 119 -11.09 8.30 15.03
C LEU A 119 -12.37 8.09 14.24
N ILE A 120 -12.39 7.02 13.43
CA ILE A 120 -13.60 6.50 12.77
C ILE A 120 -13.88 5.12 13.36
N LEU A 121 -14.77 5.07 14.35
CA LEU A 121 -15.07 3.84 15.09
C LEU A 121 -16.43 3.28 14.67
N ASN A 122 -16.45 2.11 14.04
CA ASN A 122 -17.66 1.39 13.62
C ASN A 122 -18.61 2.19 12.71
N ASN A 123 -18.12 3.26 12.10
CA ASN A 123 -18.85 4.10 11.16
C ASN A 123 -18.31 3.93 9.74
N ASP A 124 -19.15 4.15 8.75
CA ASP A 124 -18.85 3.89 7.35
C ASP A 124 -19.48 4.91 6.38
N ASN A 125 -19.20 4.76 5.08
CA ASN A 125 -19.62 5.68 4.02
C ASN A 125 -19.13 7.11 4.30
N ILE A 126 -17.80 7.27 4.38
CA ILE A 126 -17.15 8.52 4.80
C ILE A 126 -16.11 8.92 3.75
N ILE A 127 -16.10 10.19 3.40
CA ILE A 127 -15.08 10.84 2.57
C ILE A 127 -14.31 11.83 3.44
N VAL A 128 -12.98 11.71 3.46
CA VAL A 128 -12.08 12.67 4.12
C VAL A 128 -11.19 13.29 3.04
N GLU A 129 -11.16 14.62 2.97
CA GLU A 129 -10.46 15.30 1.89
C GLU A 129 -9.95 16.69 2.28
N ASN A 130 -8.86 17.15 1.62
CA ASN A 130 -8.38 18.52 1.69
C ASN A 130 -8.11 19.00 3.14
N ILE A 131 -7.40 18.20 3.92
CA ILE A 131 -6.97 18.50 5.30
C ILE A 131 -5.53 18.04 5.51
N GLU A 132 -4.84 18.60 6.50
CA GLU A 132 -3.56 18.10 6.99
C GLU A 132 -3.76 17.39 8.33
N ILE A 133 -3.11 16.25 8.50
CA ILE A 133 -3.17 15.40 9.71
C ILE A 133 -1.77 15.30 10.30
N GLN A 134 -1.65 15.63 11.57
CA GLN A 134 -0.44 15.47 12.37
C GLN A 134 -0.74 14.71 13.67
N ASN A 135 0.26 14.07 14.25
CA ASN A 135 0.18 13.53 15.61
C ASN A 135 1.59 13.23 16.15
N ASN A 136 2.33 14.26 16.48
CA ASN A 136 3.66 14.14 17.08
C ASN A 136 3.52 14.07 18.61
N ARG A 137 3.20 12.92 19.14
CA ARG A 137 3.01 12.72 20.57
C ARG A 137 4.33 12.93 21.31
N LEU A 138 4.32 13.83 22.25
CA LEU A 138 5.44 14.11 23.16
C LEU A 138 5.10 13.74 24.61
N ASN A 139 3.81 13.65 24.94
CA ASN A 139 3.30 13.48 26.29
C ASN A 139 2.48 12.21 26.42
N SER A 140 2.77 11.41 27.44
CA SER A 140 1.98 10.24 27.80
C SER A 140 0.54 10.62 28.15
N LYS A 141 -0.39 9.74 27.87
CA LYS A 141 -1.80 9.90 28.20
C LYS A 141 -2.32 8.65 28.90
N GLN A 142 -3.05 8.85 30.01
CA GLN A 142 -3.63 7.72 30.73
C GLN A 142 -4.53 6.87 29.82
N GLY A 143 -4.32 5.56 29.83
CA GLY A 143 -5.06 4.60 29.01
C GLY A 143 -4.61 4.48 27.55
N VAL A 144 -3.60 5.25 27.13
CA VAL A 144 -2.99 5.19 25.81
C VAL A 144 -1.57 4.67 25.90
N ARG A 145 -1.23 3.67 25.08
CA ARG A 145 0.15 3.16 25.03
C ARG A 145 1.08 4.22 24.43
N ASP A 146 2.24 4.41 25.02
CA ASP A 146 3.23 5.38 24.55
C ASP A 146 3.90 4.97 23.24
N GLN A 147 3.77 3.70 22.85
CA GLN A 147 4.25 3.17 21.56
C GLN A 147 3.27 3.36 20.39
N ASP A 148 2.08 3.88 20.64
CA ASP A 148 1.01 3.99 19.65
C ASP A 148 0.84 5.45 19.20
N ALA A 149 0.77 5.69 17.89
CA ALA A 149 0.38 6.97 17.32
C ALA A 149 -0.25 6.80 15.94
N TYR A 150 -1.39 7.40 15.73
CA TYR A 150 -2.07 7.37 14.43
C TYR A 150 -2.47 8.78 13.99
N GLY A 151 -2.44 9.00 12.68
CA GLY A 151 -3.07 10.19 12.12
C GLY A 151 -4.58 9.99 12.07
N ILE A 152 -5.07 9.10 11.20
CA ILE A 152 -6.48 8.68 11.14
C ILE A 152 -6.54 7.18 11.47
N TYR A 153 -7.43 6.83 12.39
CA TYR A 153 -7.69 5.44 12.77
C TYR A 153 -9.12 5.02 12.41
N VAL A 154 -9.25 4.11 11.43
CA VAL A 154 -10.51 3.44 11.08
C VAL A 154 -10.53 2.10 11.78
N LEU A 155 -11.38 1.98 12.81
CA LEU A 155 -11.48 0.79 13.64
C LEU A 155 -12.84 0.11 13.49
N ASN A 156 -12.82 -1.16 13.07
CA ASN A 156 -13.98 -2.04 13.09
C ASN A 156 -13.85 -3.08 14.21
N ASN A 157 -14.39 -2.79 15.36
CA ASN A 157 -14.57 -3.72 16.49
C ASN A 157 -16.04 -4.05 16.77
N GLY A 158 -16.94 -3.59 15.90
CA GLY A 158 -18.39 -3.78 15.98
C GLY A 158 -18.85 -5.20 15.63
N ASN A 159 -20.01 -5.30 15.01
CA ASN A 159 -20.64 -6.57 14.65
C ASN A 159 -21.00 -6.71 13.16
N LYS A 160 -20.66 -5.72 12.35
CA LYS A 160 -20.90 -5.68 10.89
C LYS A 160 -19.66 -5.24 10.13
N SER A 161 -19.65 -5.47 8.82
CA SER A 161 -18.66 -4.87 7.91
C SER A 161 -18.89 -3.37 7.78
N LEU A 162 -17.80 -2.62 7.57
CA LEU A 162 -17.80 -1.19 7.24
C LEU A 162 -17.42 -1.03 5.76
N GLU A 163 -18.03 -0.06 5.07
CA GLU A 163 -17.87 0.07 3.62
C GLU A 163 -17.73 1.52 3.15
N ASN A 164 -17.13 1.68 1.96
CA ASN A 164 -17.11 2.91 1.17
C ASN A 164 -16.37 4.06 1.88
N PHE A 165 -15.06 3.97 1.91
CA PHE A 165 -14.18 5.03 2.40
C PHE A 165 -13.42 5.66 1.25
N VAL A 166 -13.30 7.00 1.28
CA VAL A 166 -12.43 7.75 0.39
C VAL A 166 -11.57 8.70 1.21
N PHE A 167 -10.26 8.58 1.04
CA PHE A 167 -9.26 9.49 1.59
C PHE A 167 -8.51 10.10 0.41
N ARG A 168 -8.63 11.42 0.22
CA ARG A 168 -7.98 12.08 -0.91
C ARG A 168 -7.51 13.50 -0.62
N ASN A 169 -6.42 13.89 -1.29
CA ASN A 169 -5.83 15.21 -1.12
C ASN A 169 -5.53 15.54 0.35
N ILE A 170 -5.00 14.57 1.10
CA ILE A 170 -4.66 14.71 2.52
C ILE A 170 -3.14 14.75 2.66
N ILE A 171 -2.65 15.67 3.49
CA ILE A 171 -1.26 15.66 3.93
C ILE A 171 -1.18 14.99 5.30
N PHE A 172 -0.44 13.90 5.39
CA PHE A 172 -0.07 13.25 6.65
C PHE A 172 1.37 13.58 6.96
N LYS A 173 1.63 14.21 8.11
CA LYS A 173 2.97 14.68 8.44
C LYS A 173 3.25 14.61 9.94
N ASN A 174 4.52 14.29 10.29
CA ASN A 174 4.98 14.31 11.67
C ASN A 174 4.11 13.43 12.60
N ILE A 175 4.06 12.13 12.34
CA ILE A 175 3.30 11.18 13.17
C ILE A 175 4.28 10.29 13.92
N TYR A 176 4.34 10.47 15.24
CA TYR A 176 5.31 9.86 16.15
C TYR A 176 4.64 9.46 17.47
N ALA A 177 5.03 8.33 18.01
CA ALA A 177 4.68 7.87 19.35
C ALA A 177 5.45 8.65 20.43
N ALA A 178 4.95 8.62 21.64
CA ALA A 178 5.59 9.30 22.78
C ALA A 178 6.94 8.65 23.17
N LEU A 179 7.07 7.34 22.99
CA LEU A 179 8.33 6.64 23.17
C LEU A 179 9.11 6.53 21.85
N PRO A 180 10.38 6.96 21.85
CA PRO A 180 11.24 6.76 20.70
C PRO A 180 11.61 5.28 20.53
N VAL A 181 11.94 4.88 19.31
CA VAL A 181 12.60 3.60 19.04
C VAL A 181 14.02 3.67 19.59
N LEU A 182 14.37 2.78 20.50
CA LEU A 182 15.72 2.74 21.06
C LEU A 182 16.65 2.03 20.07
N LYS A 183 17.62 2.76 19.50
CA LYS A 183 18.62 2.22 18.55
C LYS A 183 19.39 1.02 19.10
N GLU A 184 19.55 0.95 20.41
CA GLU A 184 20.26 -0.14 21.10
C GLU A 184 19.54 -1.49 20.99
N LYS A 185 18.25 -1.52 20.69
CA LYS A 185 17.48 -2.75 20.54
C LYS A 185 17.60 -3.40 19.16
N GLY A 186 18.29 -2.76 18.21
CA GLY A 186 18.52 -3.29 16.87
C GLY A 186 17.23 -3.69 16.16
N GLU A 187 17.22 -4.88 15.58
CA GLU A 187 16.06 -5.42 14.86
C GLU A 187 14.77 -5.53 15.70
N ASN A 188 14.88 -5.57 17.02
CA ASN A 188 13.75 -5.63 17.94
C ASN A 188 13.20 -4.26 18.34
N ALA A 189 13.88 -3.17 18.01
CA ALA A 189 13.43 -1.81 18.31
C ALA A 189 12.07 -1.49 17.70
N PHE A 190 11.77 -2.13 16.59
CA PHE A 190 10.55 -2.04 15.82
C PHE A 190 9.36 -2.82 16.43
N ASN A 191 9.64 -3.85 17.23
CA ASN A 191 8.62 -4.67 17.86
C ASN A 191 7.87 -3.91 18.95
N GLY A 192 6.54 -3.88 18.86
CA GLY A 192 5.68 -3.19 19.82
C GLY A 192 5.37 -1.74 19.47
N LEU A 193 6.09 -1.13 18.52
CA LEU A 193 5.79 0.20 18.01
C LEU A 193 4.61 0.12 17.00
N GLU A 194 3.50 0.75 17.32
CA GLU A 194 2.32 0.78 16.45
C GLU A 194 2.06 2.23 16.01
N VAL A 195 2.78 2.67 14.98
CA VAL A 195 2.64 4.01 14.42
C VAL A 195 2.28 3.93 12.95
N SER A 196 1.24 4.67 12.54
CA SER A 196 0.84 4.79 11.14
C SER A 196 0.07 6.08 10.87
N ALA A 197 0.29 6.64 9.69
CA ALA A 197 -0.42 7.85 9.31
C ALA A 197 -1.91 7.57 9.07
N LEU A 198 -2.23 6.49 8.36
CA LEU A 198 -3.60 6.05 8.12
C LEU A 198 -3.70 4.56 8.47
N ARG A 199 -4.50 4.23 9.48
CA ARG A 199 -4.68 2.87 9.97
C ARG A 199 -6.10 2.36 9.74
N PHE A 200 -6.20 1.17 9.16
CA PHE A 200 -7.43 0.38 9.07
C PHE A 200 -7.25 -0.88 9.89
N PHE A 201 -8.08 -1.08 10.89
CA PHE A 201 -8.03 -2.27 11.70
C PHE A 201 -9.41 -2.90 11.90
N SER A 202 -9.52 -4.17 11.47
CA SER A 202 -10.66 -5.02 11.76
C SER A 202 -10.29 -6.05 12.82
N THR A 203 -11.04 -6.07 13.92
CA THR A 203 -10.86 -7.08 14.95
C THR A 203 -11.29 -8.46 14.46
N ARG A 204 -10.95 -9.49 15.21
CA ARG A 204 -11.20 -10.88 14.81
C ARG A 204 -12.68 -11.16 14.55
N ASN A 205 -12.97 -11.82 13.44
CA ASN A 205 -14.29 -12.33 13.13
C ASN A 205 -14.72 -13.44 14.09
N THR A 206 -16.01 -13.55 14.30
CA THR A 206 -16.65 -14.65 15.04
C THR A 206 -17.66 -15.34 14.13
N LYS A 207 -18.21 -16.51 14.55
CA LYS A 207 -19.28 -17.17 13.81
C LYS A 207 -20.52 -16.30 13.59
N LYS A 208 -20.75 -15.29 14.45
CA LYS A 208 -21.92 -14.40 14.42
C LYS A 208 -21.64 -13.00 13.86
N SER A 209 -20.37 -12.65 13.62
CA SER A 209 -19.99 -11.26 13.31
C SER A 209 -18.82 -11.22 12.33
N ILE A 210 -19.05 -10.65 11.15
CA ILE A 210 -18.04 -10.39 10.13
C ILE A 210 -17.70 -8.90 10.15
N LYS A 211 -16.44 -8.57 10.40
CA LYS A 211 -15.93 -7.23 10.68
C LYS A 211 -14.92 -6.75 9.64
N ASN A 212 -15.22 -6.90 8.38
CA ASN A 212 -14.32 -6.44 7.32
C ASN A 212 -14.47 -4.94 7.09
N ILE A 213 -13.41 -4.29 6.61
CA ILE A 213 -13.47 -2.96 5.99
C ILE A 213 -13.36 -3.16 4.48
N LYS A 214 -14.26 -2.51 3.70
CA LYS A 214 -14.40 -2.77 2.27
C LYS A 214 -14.53 -1.50 1.44
N ASN A 215 -14.18 -1.61 0.13
CA ASN A 215 -14.37 -0.54 -0.85
C ASN A 215 -13.69 0.75 -0.40
N THR A 216 -12.38 0.72 -0.23
CA THR A 216 -11.59 1.86 0.25
C THR A 216 -10.70 2.40 -0.87
N LEU A 217 -10.75 3.70 -1.08
CA LEU A 217 -9.89 4.45 -2.01
C LEU A 217 -9.02 5.43 -1.22
N ILE A 218 -7.71 5.39 -1.48
CA ILE A 218 -6.72 6.32 -0.96
C ILE A 218 -5.98 6.89 -2.16
N GLU A 219 -6.17 8.19 -2.45
CA GLU A 219 -5.61 8.79 -3.65
C GLU A 219 -5.15 10.23 -3.44
N ASN A 220 -4.09 10.64 -4.18
CA ASN A 220 -3.53 11.99 -4.15
C ASN A 220 -3.20 12.47 -2.72
N CYS A 221 -2.72 11.57 -1.85
CA CYS A 221 -2.30 11.89 -0.50
C CYS A 221 -0.78 11.99 -0.43
N HIS A 222 -0.31 12.87 0.46
CA HIS A 222 1.11 13.07 0.71
C HIS A 222 1.44 12.62 2.14
N PHE A 223 2.46 11.78 2.28
CA PHE A 223 2.90 11.20 3.54
C PHE A 223 4.36 11.57 3.79
N SER A 224 4.68 12.22 4.91
CA SER A 224 6.05 12.63 5.18
C SER A 224 6.42 12.64 6.65
N ASN A 225 7.69 12.36 6.95
CA ASN A 225 8.25 12.38 8.30
C ASN A 225 7.42 11.52 9.28
N LEU A 226 7.34 10.24 8.98
CA LEU A 226 6.58 9.27 9.78
C LEU A 226 7.53 8.37 10.56
N GLN A 227 7.24 8.13 11.83
CA GLN A 227 8.09 7.27 12.65
C GLN A 227 8.17 5.83 12.13
N ARG A 228 7.06 5.27 11.59
CA ARG A 228 7.05 3.88 11.12
C ARG A 228 6.26 3.67 9.82
N LEU A 229 4.95 3.67 9.82
CA LEU A 229 4.13 3.25 8.67
C LEU A 229 3.36 4.41 8.04
N GLY A 230 3.25 4.42 6.73
CA GLY A 230 2.33 5.29 6.02
C GLY A 230 0.89 4.78 6.14
N VAL A 231 0.51 3.78 5.34
CA VAL A 231 -0.82 3.16 5.38
C VAL A 231 -0.71 1.73 5.93
N HIS A 232 -1.43 1.45 7.01
CA HIS A 232 -1.49 0.13 7.63
C HIS A 232 -2.91 -0.45 7.53
N ILE A 233 -3.06 -1.52 6.78
CA ILE A 233 -4.33 -2.23 6.61
C ILE A 233 -4.21 -3.59 7.29
N LYS A 234 -4.98 -3.83 8.36
CA LYS A 234 -4.87 -5.08 9.13
C LYS A 234 -6.24 -5.66 9.46
N HIS A 235 -6.41 -6.94 9.19
CA HIS A 235 -7.51 -7.75 9.72
C HIS A 235 -6.95 -8.78 10.69
N ALA A 236 -7.54 -8.91 11.87
CA ALA A 236 -7.03 -9.82 12.92
C ALA A 236 -7.31 -11.31 12.63
N GLY A 237 -7.99 -11.62 11.52
CA GLY A 237 -8.33 -12.99 11.12
C GLY A 237 -9.68 -13.45 11.65
N GLY A 238 -9.93 -14.73 11.55
CA GLY A 238 -11.20 -15.37 11.94
C GLY A 238 -11.00 -16.62 12.76
N VAL A 239 -12.05 -17.42 12.80
CA VAL A 239 -12.06 -18.72 13.51
C VAL A 239 -11.27 -19.78 12.73
N SER A 240 -11.32 -19.72 11.40
CA SER A 240 -10.51 -20.52 10.48
C SER A 240 -9.29 -19.75 10.01
N GLU A 241 -8.23 -20.46 9.76
CA GLU A 241 -6.95 -19.84 9.47
C GLU A 241 -6.80 -19.30 8.05
N VAL A 242 -5.82 -18.40 7.93
CA VAL A 242 -5.16 -17.93 6.73
C VAL A 242 -5.94 -16.89 5.93
N GLY A 243 -5.32 -15.75 5.68
CA GLY A 243 -5.79 -14.61 4.92
C GLY A 243 -6.09 -14.82 3.45
N THR A 244 -6.35 -16.04 3.04
CA THR A 244 -6.82 -16.41 1.70
C THR A 244 -8.34 -16.37 1.58
N ASP A 245 -9.05 -16.27 2.70
CA ASP A 245 -10.50 -16.21 2.73
C ASP A 245 -10.97 -14.75 2.74
N LYS A 246 -11.80 -14.40 1.76
CA LYS A 246 -12.43 -13.09 1.64
C LYS A 246 -13.20 -12.68 2.91
N THR A 247 -13.72 -13.65 3.66
CA THR A 247 -14.44 -13.41 4.90
C THR A 247 -13.54 -12.90 6.01
N ASN A 248 -12.29 -13.38 6.07
CA ASN A 248 -11.33 -13.04 7.12
C ASN A 248 -10.29 -12.00 6.68
N SER A 249 -10.66 -11.13 5.77
CA SER A 249 -9.80 -10.11 5.19
C SER A 249 -10.52 -8.78 5.05
N ASN A 250 -9.79 -7.68 5.05
CA ASN A 250 -10.27 -6.42 4.51
C ASN A 250 -10.31 -6.51 2.98
N VAL A 251 -11.27 -5.88 2.30
CA VAL A 251 -11.61 -6.22 0.92
C VAL A 251 -11.68 -4.99 0.02
N ASP A 252 -11.14 -5.10 -1.20
CA ASP A 252 -11.24 -4.10 -2.27
C ASP A 252 -10.64 -2.74 -1.85
N PHE A 253 -9.30 -2.71 -1.70
CA PHE A 253 -8.53 -1.50 -1.43
C PHE A 253 -7.81 -1.02 -2.69
N VAL A 254 -7.91 0.28 -2.96
CA VAL A 254 -7.15 0.96 -4.02
C VAL A 254 -6.32 2.08 -3.38
N LEU A 255 -5.00 2.03 -3.60
CA LEU A 255 -4.05 3.05 -3.17
C LEU A 255 -3.30 3.55 -4.40
N ARG A 256 -3.57 4.78 -4.84
CA ARG A 256 -2.99 5.30 -6.08
C ARG A 256 -2.67 6.78 -6.04
N ASP A 257 -1.70 7.15 -6.87
CA ASP A 257 -1.30 8.55 -7.05
C ASP A 257 -0.93 9.22 -5.71
N ASN A 258 -0.32 8.45 -4.76
CA ASN A 258 0.14 8.96 -3.47
C ASN A 258 1.66 9.11 -3.47
N GLU A 259 2.16 10.03 -2.63
CA GLU A 259 3.58 10.28 -2.43
C GLU A 259 3.97 10.02 -0.99
N PHE A 260 5.07 9.28 -0.80
CA PHE A 260 5.63 8.94 0.51
C PHE A 260 7.09 9.39 0.56
N HIS A 261 7.43 10.19 1.56
CA HIS A 261 8.79 10.68 1.77
C HIS A 261 9.21 10.49 3.23
N ASN A 262 10.44 10.03 3.44
CA ASN A 262 11.05 9.92 4.78
C ASN A 262 10.13 9.17 5.78
N THR A 263 9.76 7.95 5.41
CA THR A 263 9.01 7.05 6.29
C THR A 263 9.98 6.13 7.01
N GLY A 264 10.02 6.14 8.35
CA GLY A 264 10.94 5.31 9.13
C GLY A 264 10.71 3.81 9.01
N GLY A 265 9.57 3.40 8.46
CA GLY A 265 9.22 2.02 8.16
C GLY A 265 8.66 1.83 6.76
N THR A 266 7.79 0.85 6.61
CA THR A 266 7.14 0.54 5.34
C THR A 266 6.05 1.57 5.02
N CYS A 267 5.98 2.01 3.76
CA CYS A 267 4.98 2.99 3.36
C CYS A 267 3.58 2.40 3.30
N ILE A 268 3.39 1.22 2.70
CA ILE A 268 2.09 0.54 2.62
C ILE A 268 2.22 -0.90 3.13
N LEU A 269 1.54 -1.22 4.21
CA LEU A 269 1.56 -2.54 4.85
C LEU A 269 0.14 -3.15 4.88
N PRO A 270 -0.28 -3.90 3.85
CA PRO A 270 -1.50 -4.69 3.89
C PRO A 270 -1.24 -6.04 4.58
N ILE A 271 -2.07 -6.35 5.58
CA ILE A 271 -2.11 -7.62 6.28
C ILE A 271 -3.52 -8.20 6.19
N ARG A 272 -3.66 -9.36 5.58
CA ARG A 272 -4.96 -10.00 5.32
C ARG A 272 -5.90 -9.08 4.54
N THR A 273 -5.49 -8.71 3.33
CA THR A 273 -6.35 -8.04 2.35
C THR A 273 -6.75 -9.02 1.24
N TYR A 274 -7.96 -8.86 0.73
CA TYR A 274 -8.47 -9.56 -0.43
C TYR A 274 -8.82 -8.55 -1.52
N ASN A 275 -8.21 -8.64 -2.68
CA ASN A 275 -8.19 -7.65 -3.75
C ASN A 275 -7.60 -6.30 -3.27
N CYS A 276 -6.33 -6.08 -3.54
CA CYS A 276 -5.65 -4.83 -3.25
C CYS A 276 -4.92 -4.35 -4.52
N LEU A 277 -5.16 -3.10 -4.92
CA LEU A 277 -4.49 -2.44 -6.05
C LEU A 277 -3.65 -1.28 -5.52
N ILE A 278 -2.34 -1.35 -5.74
CA ILE A 278 -1.37 -0.32 -5.35
C ILE A 278 -0.67 0.15 -6.63
N GLU A 279 -1.00 1.35 -7.09
CA GLU A 279 -0.52 1.82 -8.39
C GLU A 279 -0.18 3.30 -8.43
N LYS A 280 0.83 3.65 -9.25
CA LYS A 280 1.23 5.05 -9.52
C LYS A 280 1.59 5.84 -8.28
N ASN A 281 2.15 5.19 -7.27
CA ASN A 281 2.65 5.86 -6.08
C ASN A 281 4.15 6.12 -6.22
N ILE A 282 4.62 7.16 -5.54
CA ILE A 282 6.04 7.47 -5.38
C ILE A 282 6.42 7.15 -3.93
N PHE A 283 7.44 6.34 -3.75
CA PHE A 283 8.00 5.99 -2.46
C PHE A 283 9.46 6.42 -2.44
N ASP A 284 9.77 7.47 -1.72
CA ASP A 284 11.13 7.95 -1.55
C ASP A 284 11.56 7.83 -0.09
N ARG A 285 12.63 7.10 0.15
CA ARG A 285 13.23 6.81 1.46
C ARG A 285 12.31 6.11 2.47
N PRO A 286 11.64 5.01 2.14
CA PRO A 286 11.15 4.09 3.16
C PRO A 286 12.33 3.53 3.97
N GLY A 287 12.12 3.30 5.27
CA GLY A 287 13.17 2.87 6.19
C GLY A 287 14.13 4.01 6.60
N ASP A 288 13.72 5.25 6.44
CA ASP A 288 14.53 6.43 6.80
C ASP A 288 14.91 6.45 8.28
N ASN A 289 16.00 7.12 8.59
CA ASN A 289 16.54 7.31 9.93
C ASN A 289 17.03 8.74 10.21
N SER A 290 16.54 9.70 9.43
CA SER A 290 16.89 11.12 9.59
C SER A 290 16.44 11.70 10.94
N ASP A 291 15.33 11.18 11.51
CA ASP A 291 14.94 11.43 12.91
C ASP A 291 15.32 10.19 13.75
N PRO A 292 15.97 10.37 14.93
CA PRO A 292 16.39 9.25 15.79
C PRO A 292 15.24 8.39 16.32
N ARG A 293 14.01 8.87 16.25
CA ARG A 293 12.80 8.12 16.63
C ARG A 293 12.30 7.19 15.53
N MET A 294 12.76 7.35 14.29
CA MET A 294 12.32 6.54 13.16
C MET A 294 12.74 5.07 13.30
N ALA A 295 11.90 4.17 12.81
CA ALA A 295 12.09 2.73 12.96
C ALA A 295 13.28 2.18 12.16
N ASN A 296 13.73 2.88 11.12
CA ASN A 296 14.87 2.48 10.28
C ASN A 296 14.74 1.05 9.72
N ARG A 297 13.53 0.67 9.28
CA ARG A 297 13.25 -0.64 8.68
C ARG A 297 11.99 -0.58 7.83
N GLY A 298 12.11 -0.73 6.52
CA GLY A 298 10.93 -0.70 5.67
C GLY A 298 11.19 -0.98 4.21
N SER A 299 10.11 -1.20 3.50
CA SER A 299 10.01 -1.31 2.04
C SER A 299 8.95 -0.32 1.55
N SER A 300 8.85 -0.10 0.26
CA SER A 300 7.71 0.68 -0.27
C SER A 300 6.39 0.01 0.04
N VAL A 301 6.30 -1.28 -0.28
CA VAL A 301 5.13 -2.12 0.01
C VAL A 301 5.59 -3.43 0.62
N TRP A 302 4.93 -3.83 1.71
CA TRP A 302 5.17 -5.10 2.38
C TRP A 302 3.85 -5.85 2.55
N THR A 303 3.63 -6.96 1.83
CA THR A 303 2.38 -7.73 1.87
C THR A 303 2.49 -8.94 2.78
N TRP A 304 1.49 -9.18 3.63
CA TRP A 304 1.46 -10.35 4.51
C TRP A 304 0.08 -11.00 4.55
N ARG A 305 -0.01 -12.28 4.18
CA ARG A 305 -1.28 -13.05 4.13
C ARG A 305 -2.36 -12.36 3.30
N CYS A 306 -1.96 -11.77 2.19
CA CYS A 306 -2.86 -11.09 1.26
C CYS A 306 -3.28 -12.03 0.13
N HIS A 307 -4.39 -11.71 -0.53
CA HIS A 307 -4.90 -12.46 -1.66
C HIS A 307 -5.30 -11.52 -2.80
N ASN A 308 -4.84 -11.81 -4.02
CA ASN A 308 -5.04 -10.99 -5.22
C ASN A 308 -4.52 -9.56 -5.03
N THR A 309 -3.23 -9.39 -4.87
CA THR A 309 -2.59 -8.07 -4.76
C THR A 309 -1.89 -7.73 -6.05
N ILE A 310 -2.17 -6.54 -6.60
CA ILE A 310 -1.49 -5.98 -7.77
C ILE A 310 -0.74 -4.72 -7.33
N ILE A 311 0.58 -4.69 -7.60
CA ILE A 311 1.48 -3.57 -7.30
C ILE A 311 2.11 -3.17 -8.62
N GLN A 312 1.73 -1.99 -9.18
CA GLN A 312 2.11 -1.61 -10.53
C GLN A 312 2.32 -0.11 -10.72
N TYR A 313 3.19 0.24 -11.67
CA TYR A 313 3.49 1.62 -12.06
C TYR A 313 3.95 2.51 -10.90
N ASN A 314 4.58 1.92 -9.86
CA ASN A 314 5.12 2.67 -8.74
C ASN A 314 6.61 2.96 -8.98
N ASP A 315 7.07 4.08 -8.45
CA ASP A 315 8.47 4.41 -8.32
C ASP A 315 8.91 4.15 -6.87
N CYS A 316 9.86 3.23 -6.65
CA CYS A 316 10.39 2.80 -5.34
C CYS A 316 11.85 3.23 -5.26
N LEU A 317 12.14 4.29 -4.50
CA LEU A 317 13.41 5.00 -4.56
C LEU A 317 14.10 5.04 -3.19
N HIS A 318 15.44 4.86 -3.18
CA HIS A 318 16.30 5.10 -2.03
C HIS A 318 15.90 4.35 -0.74
N ILE A 319 15.51 3.09 -0.85
CA ILE A 319 14.99 2.32 0.29
C ILE A 319 16.12 1.91 1.21
N ARG A 320 15.94 2.10 2.50
CA ARG A 320 16.99 1.96 3.53
C ARG A 320 16.55 1.10 4.70
N GLY A 321 17.50 0.76 5.54
CA GLY A 321 17.27 0.25 6.88
C GLY A 321 17.52 -1.24 7.07
N TYR A 322 17.11 -1.73 8.22
CA TYR A 322 17.32 -3.13 8.62
C TYR A 322 16.53 -4.12 7.76
N LEU A 323 17.10 -5.30 7.51
CA LEU A 323 16.45 -6.48 6.96
C LEU A 323 15.74 -6.23 5.61
N ASP A 324 14.48 -5.94 5.61
CA ASP A 324 13.53 -6.02 4.51
C ASP A 324 13.49 -4.73 3.65
N SER A 325 14.63 -4.19 3.27
CA SER A 325 14.73 -2.92 2.53
C SER A 325 14.70 -3.15 1.00
N HIS A 326 13.71 -3.90 0.54
CA HIS A 326 13.44 -4.11 -0.89
C HIS A 326 12.42 -3.10 -1.41
N GLY A 327 12.39 -2.89 -2.72
CA GLY A 327 11.36 -2.07 -3.35
C GLY A 327 9.96 -2.55 -2.99
N VAL A 328 9.69 -3.82 -3.25
CA VAL A 328 8.49 -4.52 -2.82
C VAL A 328 8.88 -5.82 -2.11
N HIS A 329 8.29 -6.06 -0.96
CA HIS A 329 8.50 -7.25 -0.15
C HIS A 329 7.25 -8.13 -0.15
N ILE A 330 7.32 -9.33 -0.77
CA ILE A 330 6.30 -10.36 -0.63
C ILE A 330 6.64 -11.20 0.60
N ASP A 331 6.09 -10.81 1.76
CA ASP A 331 6.28 -11.54 3.01
C ASP A 331 5.48 -12.87 2.98
N HIS A 332 5.16 -13.44 4.10
CA HIS A 332 4.64 -14.81 4.21
C HIS A 332 3.19 -15.00 3.74
N GLU A 333 2.93 -16.16 3.15
CA GLU A 333 1.59 -16.74 2.95
C GLU A 333 0.63 -15.87 2.12
N ASN A 334 1.14 -15.12 1.14
CA ASN A 334 0.29 -14.43 0.17
C ASN A 334 -0.13 -15.38 -0.97
N VAL A 335 -1.22 -15.06 -1.63
CA VAL A 335 -1.71 -15.79 -2.80
C VAL A 335 -2.00 -14.82 -3.93
N ASN A 336 -1.46 -15.07 -5.12
CA ASN A 336 -1.65 -14.25 -6.32
C ASN A 336 -1.17 -12.81 -6.10
N THR A 337 0.13 -12.62 -5.92
CA THR A 337 0.76 -11.29 -5.83
C THR A 337 1.47 -10.96 -7.12
N PHE A 338 1.06 -9.87 -7.78
CA PHE A 338 1.59 -9.42 -9.07
C PHE A 338 2.32 -8.08 -8.89
N ILE A 339 3.62 -8.09 -9.10
CA ILE A 339 4.50 -6.92 -9.09
C ILE A 339 4.92 -6.66 -10.53
N GLN A 340 4.38 -5.60 -11.14
CA GLN A 340 4.58 -5.34 -12.56
C GLN A 340 4.70 -3.85 -12.88
N TYR A 341 5.52 -3.51 -13.87
CA TYR A 341 5.70 -2.14 -14.36
C TYR A 341 6.18 -1.15 -13.29
N ASN A 342 6.90 -1.61 -12.25
CA ASN A 342 7.46 -0.74 -11.24
C ASN A 342 8.92 -0.39 -11.58
N TYR A 343 9.31 0.82 -11.24
CA TYR A 343 10.69 1.26 -11.23
C TYR A 343 11.22 1.19 -9.80
N MET A 344 12.32 0.49 -9.61
CA MET A 344 13.00 0.34 -8.33
C MET A 344 14.43 0.82 -8.50
N GLU A 345 14.88 1.75 -7.66
CA GLU A 345 16.21 2.31 -7.74
C GLU A 345 16.79 2.50 -6.35
N ASP A 346 18.03 2.03 -6.17
CA ASP A 346 18.82 2.24 -4.97
C ASP A 346 18.13 1.66 -3.72
N CYS A 347 17.54 0.46 -3.86
CA CYS A 347 16.95 -0.31 -2.76
C CYS A 347 18.04 -1.14 -2.07
N GLU A 348 18.36 -0.82 -0.84
CA GLU A 348 19.50 -1.41 -0.11
C GLU A 348 19.41 -2.94 0.01
N GLY A 349 18.22 -3.49 0.22
CA GLY A 349 17.99 -4.93 0.39
C GLY A 349 18.06 -5.74 -0.91
N GLY A 350 17.62 -5.17 -2.01
CA GLY A 350 17.63 -5.83 -3.32
C GLY A 350 16.34 -5.71 -4.10
N PHE A 351 16.24 -6.51 -5.19
CA PHE A 351 15.13 -6.43 -6.14
C PHE A 351 13.98 -7.40 -5.78
N VAL A 352 14.20 -8.71 -5.89
CA VAL A 352 13.15 -9.72 -5.65
C VAL A 352 13.25 -10.24 -4.23
N GLU A 353 12.14 -10.16 -3.49
CA GLU A 353 11.98 -10.81 -2.20
C GLU A 353 10.64 -11.53 -2.14
N ILE A 354 10.69 -12.87 -2.04
CA ILE A 354 9.54 -13.77 -1.89
C ILE A 354 9.82 -14.72 -0.74
N LEU A 355 9.16 -14.50 0.40
CA LEU A 355 9.34 -15.36 1.56
C LEU A 355 8.44 -16.60 1.51
N GLY A 356 8.51 -17.43 2.54
CA GLY A 356 7.89 -18.73 2.55
C GLY A 356 6.35 -18.72 2.54
N GLY A 357 5.76 -19.82 2.06
CA GLY A 357 4.32 -20.07 2.05
C GLY A 357 3.53 -19.30 0.98
N ASN A 358 4.19 -18.48 0.17
CA ASN A 358 3.56 -17.73 -0.93
C ASN A 358 3.12 -18.65 -2.06
N LYS A 359 2.06 -18.28 -2.78
CA LYS A 359 1.58 -18.99 -3.97
C LYS A 359 1.32 -18.00 -5.12
N ASN A 360 1.83 -18.33 -6.31
CA ASN A 360 1.72 -17.50 -7.52
C ASN A 360 2.24 -16.08 -7.30
N SER A 361 3.52 -15.95 -6.96
CA SER A 361 4.23 -14.68 -6.83
C SER A 361 4.84 -14.30 -8.19
N VAL A 362 4.53 -13.11 -8.68
CA VAL A 362 4.92 -12.68 -10.03
C VAL A 362 5.67 -11.36 -9.99
N TYR A 363 6.89 -11.33 -10.52
CA TYR A 363 7.66 -10.12 -10.85
C TYR A 363 7.83 -10.05 -12.35
N ARG A 364 7.23 -9.06 -13.01
CA ARG A 364 7.31 -8.95 -14.46
C ARG A 364 7.31 -7.51 -14.97
N PHE A 365 8.03 -7.24 -16.03
CA PHE A 365 8.15 -5.92 -16.64
C PHE A 365 8.53 -4.82 -15.66
N ASN A 366 9.33 -5.13 -14.64
CA ASN A 366 9.89 -4.14 -13.73
C ASN A 366 11.31 -3.74 -14.19
N ILE A 367 11.73 -2.56 -13.78
CA ILE A 367 13.10 -2.08 -13.93
C ILE A 367 13.70 -1.92 -12.54
N SER A 368 14.84 -2.57 -12.30
CA SER A 368 15.61 -2.53 -11.05
C SER A 368 16.97 -1.93 -11.35
N VAL A 369 17.34 -0.86 -10.66
CA VAL A 369 18.58 -0.11 -10.88
C VAL A 369 19.37 0.00 -9.59
N ASN A 370 20.58 -0.55 -9.57
CA ASN A 370 21.50 -0.48 -8.43
C ASN A 370 20.88 -0.96 -7.10
N ASP A 371 20.01 -1.96 -7.14
CA ASP A 371 19.41 -2.58 -5.95
C ASP A 371 20.34 -3.67 -5.38
N GLY A 372 20.36 -3.82 -4.02
CA GLY A 372 21.07 -4.89 -3.35
C GLY A 372 22.52 -4.57 -3.00
N TRP A 373 22.80 -3.38 -2.53
CA TRP A 373 24.16 -2.93 -2.19
C TRP A 373 24.51 -2.94 -0.69
N ARG A 374 23.62 -3.38 0.17
CA ARG A 374 23.83 -3.37 1.61
C ARG A 374 25.16 -3.97 2.02
N GLU A 375 25.96 -3.20 2.74
CA GLU A 375 27.26 -3.63 3.26
C GLU A 375 27.19 -4.09 4.71
N ASN A 376 26.22 -3.57 5.47
CA ASN A 376 26.15 -3.81 6.90
C ASN A 376 25.60 -5.20 7.23
N LEU A 377 26.50 -6.15 7.36
CA LEU A 377 26.21 -7.57 7.64
C LEU A 377 25.75 -7.85 9.08
N LYS A 378 25.76 -6.86 9.99
CA LYS A 378 25.27 -7.05 11.37
C LYS A 378 23.81 -7.49 11.42
N TRP A 379 23.09 -7.30 10.31
CA TRP A 379 21.65 -7.54 10.23
C TRP A 379 21.28 -8.89 9.64
N LYS A 380 22.23 -9.79 9.45
CA LYS A 380 22.04 -11.18 8.99
C LYS A 380 21.33 -11.36 7.65
N THR A 381 20.90 -10.30 7.01
CA THR A 381 20.37 -10.36 5.67
C THR A 381 21.37 -9.85 4.67
N SER A 382 21.60 -10.65 3.67
CA SER A 382 22.42 -10.27 2.54
C SER A 382 21.60 -9.40 1.58
N ASN A 383 22.30 -8.72 0.74
CA ASN A 383 21.80 -8.00 -0.41
C ASN A 383 21.50 -8.99 -1.54
N HIS A 384 20.29 -9.04 -2.04
CA HIS A 384 19.88 -10.00 -3.03
C HIS A 384 19.41 -9.37 -4.34
N THR A 385 19.90 -9.88 -5.47
CA THR A 385 19.21 -9.68 -6.75
C THR A 385 17.91 -10.50 -6.78
N LEU A 386 17.99 -11.77 -6.37
CA LEU A 386 16.84 -12.66 -6.23
C LEU A 386 16.88 -13.34 -4.86
N TRP A 387 15.83 -13.21 -4.10
CA TRP A 387 15.66 -13.89 -2.82
C TRP A 387 14.30 -14.57 -2.75
N ILE A 388 14.28 -15.89 -2.91
CA ILE A 388 13.10 -16.75 -2.78
C ILE A 388 13.43 -17.78 -1.71
N ASN A 389 12.71 -17.76 -0.58
CA ASN A 389 13.07 -18.63 0.53
C ASN A 389 11.89 -19.38 1.14
N GLU A 390 12.18 -20.24 2.13
CA GLU A 390 11.21 -21.12 2.81
C GLU A 390 10.78 -20.64 4.19
N VAL A 391 11.27 -19.49 4.67
CA VAL A 391 11.03 -19.02 6.03
C VAL A 391 9.60 -18.52 6.20
N VAL A 392 8.93 -18.97 7.24
CA VAL A 392 7.64 -18.49 7.75
C VAL A 392 7.71 -18.32 9.26
N PRO A 393 6.80 -17.58 9.90
CA PRO A 393 6.87 -17.31 11.35
C PRO A 393 6.90 -18.57 12.24
N LYS A 394 6.37 -19.67 11.76
CA LYS A 394 6.37 -20.95 12.48
C LYS A 394 6.72 -22.11 11.55
N GLY A 395 8.01 -22.32 11.35
CA GLY A 395 8.52 -23.41 10.54
C GLY A 395 9.06 -22.98 9.18
N LYS A 396 9.01 -23.89 8.22
CA LYS A 396 9.56 -23.71 6.88
C LYS A 396 8.57 -24.21 5.84
N HIS A 397 8.12 -23.32 4.98
CA HIS A 397 7.24 -23.64 3.87
C HIS A 397 7.72 -22.90 2.62
N ARG A 398 8.19 -23.61 1.62
CA ARG A 398 8.65 -23.00 0.37
C ARG A 398 7.53 -22.23 -0.32
N ALA A 399 7.88 -21.08 -0.90
CA ALA A 399 7.03 -20.40 -1.86
C ALA A 399 6.83 -21.26 -3.10
N ASP A 400 5.63 -21.27 -3.68
CA ASP A 400 5.24 -22.16 -4.78
C ASP A 400 4.65 -21.36 -5.96
N GLY A 401 5.16 -21.60 -7.19
CA GLY A 401 4.75 -20.85 -8.36
C GLY A 401 5.35 -19.44 -8.39
N ASN A 402 6.67 -19.34 -8.49
CA ASN A 402 7.40 -18.07 -8.51
C ASN A 402 7.76 -17.72 -9.96
N TYR A 403 7.23 -16.61 -10.46
CA TYR A 403 7.36 -16.19 -11.85
C TYR A 403 8.12 -14.87 -11.94
N ILE A 404 9.35 -14.90 -12.44
CA ILE A 404 10.23 -13.75 -12.61
C ILE A 404 10.59 -13.65 -14.08
N TYR A 405 9.93 -12.74 -14.79
CA TYR A 405 10.12 -12.67 -16.23
C TYR A 405 9.95 -11.27 -16.83
N ASN A 406 10.67 -11.03 -17.92
CA ASN A 406 10.68 -9.75 -18.61
C ASN A 406 10.99 -8.57 -17.67
N ASN A 407 11.91 -8.75 -16.70
CA ASN A 407 12.43 -7.66 -15.90
C ASN A 407 13.80 -7.20 -16.44
N THR A 408 14.12 -5.94 -16.22
CA THR A 408 15.45 -5.37 -16.48
C THR A 408 16.13 -5.11 -15.15
N ILE A 409 17.22 -5.81 -14.88
CA ILE A 409 18.06 -5.66 -13.70
C ILE A 409 19.41 -5.08 -14.14
N TYR A 410 19.73 -3.88 -13.68
CA TYR A 410 20.91 -3.14 -14.06
C TYR A 410 21.69 -2.68 -12.83
N ILE A 411 22.94 -3.11 -12.71
CA ILE A 411 23.82 -2.73 -11.63
C ILE A 411 25.13 -2.23 -12.25
N ASP A 412 25.48 -0.97 -11.98
CA ASP A 412 26.72 -0.35 -12.45
C ASP A 412 27.58 0.24 -11.33
N ASN A 413 27.22 0.00 -10.07
CA ASN A 413 28.00 0.33 -8.91
C ASN A 413 28.84 -0.87 -8.44
N PRO A 414 30.09 -0.68 -7.94
CA PRO A 414 31.06 -1.76 -7.70
C PRO A 414 30.78 -2.55 -6.41
N TYR A 415 29.67 -3.28 -6.34
CA TYR A 415 29.34 -4.21 -5.26
C TYR A 415 28.92 -5.58 -5.79
N ALA A 416 28.86 -6.56 -4.88
CA ALA A 416 28.43 -7.91 -5.17
C ALA A 416 27.08 -8.20 -4.56
N THR A 417 26.18 -8.86 -5.30
CA THR A 417 24.89 -9.31 -4.79
C THR A 417 24.85 -10.82 -4.57
N SER A 418 23.82 -11.28 -3.88
CA SER A 418 23.47 -12.69 -3.68
C SER A 418 22.30 -13.10 -4.55
N ILE A 419 22.22 -14.40 -4.84
CA ILE A 419 21.06 -15.06 -5.45
C ILE A 419 20.72 -16.25 -4.56
N ASP A 420 19.48 -16.29 -4.07
CA ASP A 420 18.95 -17.39 -3.27
C ASP A 420 17.59 -17.81 -3.83
N ILE A 421 17.51 -19.08 -4.29
CA ILE A 421 16.32 -19.66 -4.90
C ILE A 421 16.00 -20.97 -4.18
N ASP A 422 15.12 -20.89 -3.18
CA ASP A 422 14.62 -22.01 -2.39
C ASP A 422 13.07 -22.08 -2.44
N GLY A 423 12.51 -21.92 -3.63
CA GLY A 423 11.10 -22.02 -3.91
C GLY A 423 10.75 -23.29 -4.69
N LYS A 424 9.46 -23.60 -4.80
CA LYS A 424 8.91 -24.62 -5.69
C LYS A 424 8.41 -23.99 -6.98
N ASN A 425 8.54 -24.71 -8.11
CA ASN A 425 8.02 -24.27 -9.41
C ASN A 425 8.50 -22.84 -9.75
N ASN A 426 9.82 -22.67 -9.88
CA ASN A 426 10.43 -21.38 -10.20
C ASN A 426 10.54 -21.21 -11.73
N PHE A 427 10.07 -20.07 -12.23
CA PHE A 427 10.09 -19.70 -13.65
C PHE A 427 10.83 -18.38 -13.83
N ILE A 428 12.06 -18.42 -14.35
CA ILE A 428 12.95 -17.27 -14.51
C ILE A 428 13.35 -17.17 -15.99
N TYR A 429 12.68 -16.32 -16.74
CA TYR A 429 12.90 -16.24 -18.19
C TYR A 429 12.74 -14.82 -18.74
N ASN A 430 13.39 -14.54 -19.85
CA ASN A 430 13.36 -13.24 -20.52
C ASN A 430 13.78 -12.06 -19.61
N ASN A 431 14.61 -12.27 -18.60
CA ASN A 431 15.13 -11.15 -17.81
C ASN A 431 16.47 -10.67 -18.37
N ILE A 432 16.74 -9.39 -18.21
CA ILE A 432 18.07 -8.81 -18.43
C ILE A 432 18.79 -8.75 -17.09
N PHE A 433 20.01 -9.28 -17.03
CA PHE A 433 20.94 -9.15 -15.92
C PHE A 433 22.19 -8.43 -16.40
N THR A 434 22.34 -7.16 -16.07
CA THR A 434 23.52 -6.34 -16.41
C THR A 434 24.31 -6.02 -15.15
N GLY A 435 25.57 -6.48 -15.08
CA GLY A 435 26.52 -6.18 -13.99
C GLY A 435 27.81 -5.64 -14.57
N ILE A 436 27.96 -4.32 -14.63
CA ILE A 436 29.09 -3.61 -15.25
C ILE A 436 29.77 -2.66 -14.26
N ASN A 437 30.85 -2.00 -14.67
CA ASN A 437 31.59 -1.03 -13.85
C ASN A 437 32.03 -1.57 -12.47
N GLY A 438 32.35 -2.86 -12.38
CA GLY A 438 32.78 -3.52 -11.14
C GLY A 438 31.64 -4.20 -10.37
N ALA A 439 30.37 -4.04 -10.78
CA ALA A 439 29.24 -4.79 -10.25
C ALA A 439 29.35 -6.29 -10.54
N LYS A 440 28.97 -7.13 -9.55
CA LYS A 440 29.10 -8.60 -9.64
C LYS A 440 27.79 -9.27 -9.18
N ILE A 441 26.89 -9.58 -10.09
CA ILE A 441 25.60 -10.23 -9.76
C ILE A 441 25.84 -11.69 -9.34
N GLY A 442 25.37 -12.05 -8.15
CA GLY A 442 25.49 -13.39 -7.58
C GLY A 442 26.90 -13.75 -7.08
N ALA A 443 27.86 -12.82 -7.09
CA ALA A 443 29.22 -13.14 -6.67
C ALA A 443 29.39 -13.30 -5.15
N LYS A 444 28.50 -12.71 -4.36
CA LYS A 444 28.52 -12.88 -2.90
C LYS A 444 28.04 -14.27 -2.51
N GLN A 445 26.97 -14.75 -3.11
CA GLN A 445 26.42 -16.09 -2.92
C GLN A 445 25.50 -16.47 -4.07
N VAL A 446 25.55 -17.75 -4.47
CA VAL A 446 24.51 -18.40 -5.25
C VAL A 446 24.09 -19.67 -4.51
N LEU A 447 22.86 -19.66 -3.97
CA LEU A 447 22.23 -20.80 -3.34
C LEU A 447 20.97 -21.17 -4.11
N VAL A 448 20.95 -22.35 -4.72
CA VAL A 448 19.80 -22.84 -5.47
C VAL A 448 19.46 -24.25 -4.99
N LYS A 449 18.28 -24.41 -4.42
CA LYS A 449 17.75 -25.68 -3.94
C LYS A 449 16.58 -26.12 -4.84
N ASN A 450 16.89 -26.89 -5.86
CA ASN A 450 15.91 -27.34 -6.85
C ASN A 450 15.85 -28.87 -6.99
N ASN A 451 16.41 -29.64 -6.04
CA ASN A 451 16.58 -31.09 -6.17
C ASN A 451 15.25 -31.85 -6.31
N ASP A 452 14.15 -31.29 -5.83
CA ASP A 452 12.84 -31.91 -5.77
C ASP A 452 11.73 -31.13 -6.50
N THR A 453 12.08 -30.02 -7.18
CA THR A 453 11.09 -29.15 -7.82
C THR A 453 11.62 -28.54 -9.13
N PRO A 454 10.76 -28.31 -10.13
CA PRO A 454 11.19 -27.72 -11.38
C PRO A 454 11.75 -26.30 -11.22
N LEU A 455 12.94 -26.07 -11.80
CA LEU A 455 13.45 -24.75 -12.12
C LEU A 455 13.43 -24.59 -13.65
N PHE A 456 12.55 -23.74 -14.14
CA PHE A 456 12.54 -23.33 -15.54
C PHE A 456 13.29 -22.01 -15.67
N MET A 457 14.51 -22.07 -16.23
CA MET A 457 15.34 -20.89 -16.48
C MET A 457 15.75 -20.90 -17.94
N LYS A 458 15.35 -19.85 -18.70
CA LYS A 458 15.55 -19.84 -20.15
C LYS A 458 15.50 -18.43 -20.75
N ASN A 459 16.34 -18.18 -21.77
CA ASN A 459 16.35 -16.96 -22.54
C ASN A 459 16.53 -15.69 -21.70
N ASN A 460 17.34 -15.73 -20.64
CA ASN A 460 17.75 -14.51 -19.97
C ASN A 460 19.00 -13.94 -20.66
N LEU A 461 19.08 -12.61 -20.73
CA LEU A 461 20.25 -11.90 -21.28
C LEU A 461 21.23 -11.56 -20.15
N TYR A 462 22.49 -11.85 -20.38
CA TYR A 462 23.60 -11.64 -19.45
C TYR A 462 24.63 -10.69 -20.04
N GLU A 463 24.88 -9.56 -19.35
CA GLU A 463 25.92 -8.60 -19.73
C GLU A 463 26.82 -8.30 -18.54
N GLY A 464 28.15 -8.38 -18.74
CA GLY A 464 29.13 -8.07 -17.71
C GLY A 464 29.40 -9.21 -16.73
N GLN A 465 29.56 -8.89 -15.43
CA GLN A 465 30.01 -9.87 -14.42
C GLN A 465 28.81 -10.54 -13.72
N ILE A 466 28.42 -11.67 -14.26
CA ILE A 466 27.36 -12.52 -13.70
C ILE A 466 27.95 -13.83 -13.23
N ASN A 467 27.56 -14.32 -12.06
CA ASN A 467 28.07 -15.57 -11.51
C ASN A 467 27.79 -16.75 -12.46
N ILE A 468 28.85 -17.47 -12.85
CA ILE A 468 28.78 -18.56 -13.85
C ILE A 468 27.86 -19.69 -13.38
N ARG A 469 27.83 -20.02 -12.07
CA ARG A 469 26.93 -21.05 -11.51
C ARG A 469 25.46 -20.68 -11.69
N PHE A 470 25.12 -19.41 -11.51
CA PHE A 470 23.74 -18.93 -11.76
C PHE A 470 23.40 -18.99 -13.25
N LYS A 471 24.27 -18.44 -14.09
CA LYS A 471 24.08 -18.42 -15.54
C LYS A 471 23.97 -19.83 -16.14
N SER A 472 24.75 -20.82 -15.65
CA SER A 472 24.68 -22.19 -16.13
C SER A 472 23.37 -22.94 -15.84
N LEU A 473 22.48 -22.39 -15.02
CA LEU A 473 21.13 -22.93 -14.80
C LEU A 473 20.16 -22.55 -15.92
N ASP A 474 20.50 -21.56 -16.74
CA ASP A 474 19.72 -21.16 -17.90
C ASP A 474 19.96 -22.13 -19.07
N SER A 475 18.88 -22.75 -19.54
CA SER A 475 18.98 -23.76 -20.63
C SER A 475 19.23 -23.14 -22.01
N ASN A 476 19.14 -21.82 -22.15
CA ASN A 476 19.45 -21.06 -23.36
C ASN A 476 19.89 -19.64 -22.99
N PRO A 477 21.07 -19.49 -22.33
CA PRO A 477 21.54 -18.16 -21.91
C PRO A 477 21.94 -17.34 -23.15
N ILE A 478 21.56 -16.07 -23.16
CA ILE A 478 21.94 -15.12 -24.20
C ILE A 478 23.04 -14.23 -23.64
N ASP A 479 24.23 -14.30 -24.25
CA ASP A 479 25.31 -13.38 -23.98
C ASP A 479 25.29 -12.23 -24.98
N GLY A 480 25.41 -11.00 -24.50
CA GLY A 480 25.42 -9.86 -25.39
C GLY A 480 25.25 -8.53 -24.69
N SER A 481 25.21 -7.47 -25.49
CA SER A 481 25.04 -6.12 -24.97
C SER A 481 23.56 -5.68 -24.98
N THR A 482 23.15 -5.06 -23.89
CA THR A 482 21.81 -4.53 -23.73
C THR A 482 21.55 -3.29 -24.57
N HIS A 483 22.61 -2.50 -24.84
CA HIS A 483 22.50 -1.25 -25.61
C HIS A 483 21.29 -0.38 -25.20
N PHE A 484 21.15 -0.06 -23.92
CA PHE A 484 20.16 0.89 -23.45
C PHE A 484 20.36 2.28 -24.04
N THR A 485 19.30 3.07 -24.13
CA THR A 485 19.34 4.43 -24.71
C THR A 485 20.22 5.37 -23.90
N ASN A 486 20.03 5.44 -22.58
CA ASN A 486 20.83 6.24 -21.66
C ASN A 486 20.63 5.78 -20.19
N PRO A 487 21.23 4.68 -19.75
CA PRO A 487 21.02 4.16 -18.39
C PRO A 487 21.52 5.08 -17.26
N LYS A 488 22.35 6.08 -17.60
CA LYS A 488 22.85 7.10 -16.67
C LYS A 488 21.95 8.33 -16.56
N ALA A 489 20.76 8.32 -17.18
CA ALA A 489 19.84 9.46 -17.13
C ALA A 489 19.21 9.70 -15.73
N GLY A 490 19.41 8.78 -14.77
CA GLY A 490 18.82 8.87 -13.43
C GLY A 490 17.29 8.76 -13.45
N ASN A 491 16.75 8.04 -14.44
CA ASN A 491 15.31 7.79 -14.54
C ASN A 491 14.98 6.56 -15.39
N LYS A 492 13.77 6.07 -15.25
CA LYS A 492 13.25 4.88 -15.93
C LYS A 492 13.28 4.91 -17.45
N TYR A 493 13.29 6.07 -18.08
CA TYR A 493 13.27 6.19 -19.56
C TYR A 493 14.62 5.86 -20.21
N GLY A 494 15.70 5.86 -19.45
CA GLY A 494 17.04 5.50 -19.92
C GLY A 494 17.23 4.03 -20.31
N PHE A 495 16.31 3.13 -19.90
CA PHE A 495 16.39 1.68 -20.08
C PHE A 495 15.62 1.15 -21.30
N GLN A 496 15.22 2.02 -22.21
CA GLN A 496 14.73 1.60 -23.52
C GLN A 496 15.85 0.96 -24.36
N LEU A 497 15.51 -0.03 -25.17
CA LEU A 497 16.48 -0.76 -26.01
C LEU A 497 16.75 -0.04 -27.34
N LYS A 498 18.02 0.05 -27.73
CA LYS A 498 18.41 0.42 -29.10
C LYS A 498 18.24 -0.76 -30.05
N ALA A 499 18.13 -0.49 -31.35
CA ALA A 499 17.86 -1.51 -32.38
C ALA A 499 18.92 -2.63 -32.47
N ASN A 500 20.15 -2.36 -32.04
CA ASN A 500 21.26 -3.34 -32.01
C ASN A 500 21.38 -4.09 -30.69
N SER A 501 20.40 -3.98 -29.78
CA SER A 501 20.40 -4.73 -28.52
C SER A 501 20.24 -6.23 -28.76
N SER A 502 21.03 -7.02 -28.03
CA SER A 502 20.91 -8.49 -28.00
C SER A 502 19.59 -8.98 -27.35
N ALA A 503 18.82 -8.09 -26.73
CA ALA A 503 17.53 -8.43 -26.16
C ALA A 503 16.40 -8.54 -27.20
N ILE A 504 16.58 -7.97 -28.40
CA ILE A 504 15.51 -7.85 -29.39
C ILE A 504 15.22 -9.19 -30.06
N ASN A 505 13.94 -9.62 -30.02
CA ASN A 505 13.43 -10.85 -30.61
C ASN A 505 14.14 -12.15 -30.12
N ASN A 506 14.76 -12.12 -28.96
CA ASN A 506 15.45 -13.27 -28.38
C ASN A 506 14.75 -13.87 -27.16
N GLY A 507 13.57 -13.39 -26.79
CA GLY A 507 12.78 -13.94 -25.71
C GLY A 507 12.02 -15.21 -26.11
N VAL A 508 11.54 -15.94 -25.14
CA VAL A 508 10.64 -17.09 -25.28
C VAL A 508 9.20 -16.67 -25.05
N ALA A 509 8.32 -17.07 -25.96
CA ALA A 509 6.89 -16.87 -25.79
C ALA A 509 6.36 -17.78 -24.67
N LYS A 510 6.00 -17.19 -23.52
CA LYS A 510 5.41 -17.89 -22.39
C LYS A 510 4.56 -16.93 -21.58
N LEU A 511 3.40 -17.40 -21.16
CA LEU A 511 2.54 -16.67 -20.26
C LEU A 511 2.75 -17.17 -18.82
N GLY A 512 2.81 -16.25 -17.89
CA GLY A 512 2.67 -16.55 -16.47
C GLY A 512 1.20 -16.77 -16.09
N PRO A 513 0.88 -16.84 -14.79
CA PRO A 513 -0.48 -17.01 -14.35
C PRO A 513 -1.34 -15.79 -14.72
N PRO A 514 -2.65 -15.99 -14.98
CA PRO A 514 -3.58 -14.90 -15.21
C PRO A 514 -3.83 -14.10 -13.92
N ILE A 515 -4.10 -12.79 -14.06
CA ILE A 515 -4.54 -11.97 -12.93
C ILE A 515 -5.98 -12.34 -12.54
N PRO A 516 -6.22 -12.84 -11.31
CA PRO A 516 -7.56 -13.13 -10.83
C PRO A 516 -8.40 -11.85 -10.73
N GLY A 517 -9.64 -11.92 -11.18
CA GLY A 517 -10.55 -10.77 -11.13
C GLY A 517 -10.29 -9.67 -12.17
N ALA A 518 -9.34 -9.87 -13.09
CA ALA A 518 -9.08 -8.94 -14.19
C ALA A 518 -10.37 -8.58 -14.95
N GLY A 519 -10.54 -7.29 -15.28
CA GLY A 519 -11.73 -6.76 -15.95
C GLY A 519 -12.95 -6.56 -15.03
N LYS A 520 -12.84 -6.80 -13.70
CA LYS A 520 -13.96 -6.70 -12.75
C LYS A 520 -13.58 -5.94 -11.47
N GLY A 521 -14.57 -5.29 -10.84
CA GLY A 521 -14.41 -4.62 -9.56
C GLY A 521 -13.30 -3.57 -9.59
N ILE A 522 -12.42 -3.60 -8.58
CA ILE A 522 -11.27 -2.70 -8.53
C ILE A 522 -10.23 -2.97 -9.64
N PHE A 523 -10.25 -4.15 -10.25
CA PHE A 523 -9.38 -4.55 -11.36
C PHE A 523 -10.01 -4.38 -12.74
N LYS A 524 -11.08 -3.58 -12.86
CA LYS A 524 -11.82 -3.40 -14.13
C LYS A 524 -10.94 -2.96 -15.31
N ASN A 525 -9.88 -2.22 -15.05
CA ASN A 525 -8.94 -1.72 -16.06
C ASN A 525 -7.67 -2.58 -16.18
N ILE A 526 -7.60 -3.72 -15.49
CA ILE A 526 -6.45 -4.61 -15.52
C ILE A 526 -6.71 -5.74 -16.51
N SER A 527 -5.76 -5.98 -17.40
CA SER A 527 -5.79 -7.10 -18.34
C SER A 527 -5.46 -8.42 -17.66
N LYS A 528 -6.06 -9.51 -18.11
CA LYS A 528 -5.80 -10.87 -17.60
C LYS A 528 -4.34 -11.30 -17.72
N TYR A 529 -3.70 -10.90 -18.82
CA TYR A 529 -2.29 -11.10 -19.12
C TYR A 529 -1.64 -9.78 -19.53
N PRO A 530 -0.31 -9.63 -19.48
CA PRO A 530 0.34 -8.45 -20.01
C PRO A 530 0.03 -8.25 -21.49
N THR A 531 -0.40 -7.06 -21.87
CA THR A 531 -0.64 -6.64 -23.25
C THR A 531 0.32 -5.55 -23.70
N VAL A 532 1.03 -4.95 -22.74
CA VAL A 532 2.03 -3.92 -22.95
C VAL A 532 3.27 -4.20 -22.12
N ASP A 533 4.38 -3.61 -22.52
CA ASP A 533 5.63 -3.57 -21.75
C ASP A 533 5.60 -2.42 -20.71
N PHE A 534 6.75 -2.19 -20.04
CA PHE A 534 6.91 -1.09 -19.08
C PHE A 534 6.61 0.30 -19.68
N TYR A 535 6.88 0.51 -20.96
CA TYR A 535 6.73 1.78 -21.66
C TYR A 535 5.41 1.92 -22.43
N GLY A 536 4.52 0.93 -22.31
CA GLY A 536 3.23 0.92 -23.01
C GLY A 536 3.29 0.38 -24.45
N ASN A 537 4.44 -0.15 -24.90
CA ASN A 537 4.52 -0.78 -26.24
C ASN A 537 3.77 -2.12 -26.21
N PRO A 538 3.05 -2.47 -27.29
CA PRO A 538 2.35 -3.75 -27.39
C PRO A 538 3.30 -4.95 -27.21
N VAL A 539 2.87 -5.94 -26.44
CA VAL A 539 3.56 -7.20 -26.24
C VAL A 539 2.61 -8.37 -26.41
N ASP A 540 3.04 -9.38 -27.16
CA ASP A 540 2.33 -10.66 -27.28
C ASP A 540 3.24 -11.79 -26.77
N LEU A 541 3.01 -12.20 -25.53
CA LEU A 541 3.74 -13.28 -24.89
C LEU A 541 3.23 -14.68 -25.30
N ALA A 542 2.15 -14.77 -26.07
CA ALA A 542 1.60 -16.03 -26.56
C ALA A 542 2.14 -16.42 -27.93
N LYS A 543 2.56 -15.44 -28.74
CA LYS A 543 2.99 -15.60 -30.12
C LYS A 543 4.32 -14.92 -30.39
N GLY A 544 5.15 -15.55 -31.23
CA GLY A 544 6.40 -15.00 -31.70
C GLY A 544 7.53 -15.03 -30.65
N THR A 545 8.52 -14.21 -30.87
CA THR A 545 9.68 -14.04 -30.00
C THR A 545 9.63 -12.64 -29.40
N PRO A 546 9.16 -12.46 -28.15
CA PRO A 546 9.18 -11.16 -27.48
C PRO A 546 10.62 -10.69 -27.25
N ASN A 547 10.80 -9.42 -26.93
CA ASN A 547 12.08 -8.95 -26.43
C ASN A 547 12.35 -9.50 -25.03
N ILE A 548 13.62 -9.59 -24.68
CA ILE A 548 14.07 -9.86 -23.31
C ILE A 548 14.03 -8.54 -22.52
N GLY A 549 13.67 -8.58 -21.23
CA GLY A 549 13.62 -7.41 -20.36
C GLY A 549 12.27 -6.69 -20.38
N ALA A 550 12.25 -5.52 -19.77
CA ALA A 550 11.05 -4.72 -19.52
C ALA A 550 10.60 -3.88 -20.74
N CYS A 551 11.39 -3.85 -21.82
CA CYS A 551 11.13 -3.04 -23.01
C CYS A 551 10.86 -3.94 -24.24
N ASN A 552 9.71 -3.77 -24.87
CA ASN A 552 9.32 -4.48 -26.09
C ASN A 552 9.18 -3.53 -27.31
N ALA A 553 9.98 -2.44 -27.33
CA ALA A 553 9.98 -1.53 -28.48
C ALA A 553 10.22 -2.30 -29.78
N LYS A 554 9.45 -2.01 -30.81
CA LYS A 554 9.68 -2.54 -32.15
C LYS A 554 10.89 -1.83 -32.77
N LYS A 555 11.59 -2.55 -33.65
CA LYS A 555 12.62 -1.94 -34.53
C LYS A 555 12.05 -0.81 -35.36
#